data_51c54369ac0d154624d58582b21fa0af
#
_entry.id   51c54369ac0d154624d58582b21fa0af
#
_cell.length_a   1.000
_cell.length_b   1.000
_cell.length_c   1.000
_cell.angle_alpha   90.00
_cell.angle_beta   90.00
_cell.angle_gamma   90.00
#
_symmetry.space_group_name_H-M   'P 1'
#
loop_
_entity.id
_entity.type
_entity.pdbx_description
1 polymer ?
#
loop_
_entity_poly.entity_id
_entity_poly.type
_entity_poly.pdbx_seq_one_letter_code
_entity_poly.pdbx_strand_id
1 'polypeptide(L)'
;MDNFEKRQQLAPFVNLRSDVGFKAVFADRNNKDILIGVLNQILPPEARIEDIKEYSDREQRRDVPYGKKTVLDLVCVDHDDNTFIVEMQASEEDYFFERCVYYASGLYHLELSDGERYKGLHPVYVVSFLNYSLRHDDESLWDTDHFISYWHFTEKRTGIVANQTISVIFVEMTLFTKTLEECVTEFDKMFYIFMNSGGFLKIPEWIEKTGGISRRLAEACEVAAFDKEKKLKYEIDKMNE
;
A
#
# COMPACT_ATOMS: atom_id res chain seq x y z
N MET A 1 -29.02 30.27 15.35
CA MET A 1 -27.64 30.39 15.82
C MET A 1 -27.32 29.07 16.51
N ASP A 2 -26.23 28.43 16.21
CA ASP A 2 -25.67 27.14 16.72
C ASP A 2 -25.77 25.89 15.84
N ASN A 3 -25.36 26.04 14.58
CA ASN A 3 -25.04 24.86 13.74
C ASN A 3 -23.63 24.89 13.15
N PHE A 4 -22.73 25.77 13.64
CA PHE A 4 -21.36 25.90 13.13
C PHE A 4 -20.27 25.36 14.07
N GLU A 5 -20.60 24.82 15.25
CA GLU A 5 -19.61 24.43 16.27
C GLU A 5 -19.43 22.93 16.50
N LYS A 6 -20.06 22.06 15.72
CA LYS A 6 -19.59 20.68 15.65
C LYS A 6 -18.55 20.52 14.52
N ARG A 7 -17.41 21.21 14.60
CA ARG A 7 -16.21 20.70 13.99
C ARG A 7 -15.98 19.30 14.58
N GLN A 8 -16.18 18.26 13.77
CA GLN A 8 -15.84 16.92 14.21
C GLN A 8 -14.37 16.98 14.62
N GLN A 9 -14.09 16.79 15.90
CA GLN A 9 -12.73 16.75 16.39
C GLN A 9 -12.06 15.54 15.71
N LEU A 10 -11.02 15.78 14.91
CA LEU A 10 -10.28 14.71 14.26
C LEU A 10 -9.82 13.69 15.30
N ALA A 11 -9.88 12.42 14.94
CA ALA A 11 -9.24 11.38 15.75
C ALA A 11 -7.75 11.70 15.91
N PRO A 12 -7.13 11.39 17.06
CA PRO A 12 -5.70 11.67 17.27
C PRO A 12 -4.78 11.00 16.26
N PHE A 13 -5.20 9.88 15.70
CA PHE A 13 -4.45 9.09 14.72
C PHE A 13 -5.29 8.82 13.47
N VAL A 14 -4.63 8.75 12.33
CA VAL A 14 -5.26 8.36 11.07
C VAL A 14 -5.58 6.87 11.07
N ASN A 15 -6.68 6.51 10.40
CA ASN A 15 -7.00 5.12 10.12
C ASN A 15 -6.31 4.69 8.83
N LEU A 16 -5.26 3.87 8.91
CA LEU A 16 -4.52 3.38 7.75
C LEU A 16 -5.35 2.48 6.82
N ARG A 17 -6.48 1.95 7.28
CA ARG A 17 -7.38 1.14 6.46
C ARG A 17 -8.36 1.97 5.62
N SER A 18 -8.33 3.29 5.74
CA SER A 18 -9.07 4.18 4.87
C SER A 18 -8.16 4.76 3.79
N ASP A 19 -8.71 5.05 2.62
CA ASP A 19 -8.00 5.66 1.50
C ASP A 19 -7.33 6.98 1.92
N VAL A 20 -8.07 7.84 2.61
CA VAL A 20 -7.58 9.13 3.11
C VAL A 20 -6.46 8.97 4.12
N GLY A 21 -6.60 8.05 5.07
CA GLY A 21 -5.57 7.80 6.09
C GLY A 21 -4.30 7.18 5.49
N PHE A 22 -4.45 6.24 4.58
CA PHE A 22 -3.33 5.63 3.86
C PHE A 22 -2.54 6.69 3.09
N LYS A 23 -3.19 7.51 2.30
CA LYS A 23 -2.57 8.60 1.52
C LYS A 23 -1.92 9.65 2.41
N ALA A 24 -2.54 10.01 3.53
CA ALA A 24 -1.97 10.97 4.46
C ALA A 24 -0.60 10.53 5.00
N VAL A 25 -0.36 9.23 5.12
CA VAL A 25 0.92 8.69 5.57
C VAL A 25 1.84 8.37 4.40
N PHE A 26 1.38 7.60 3.42
CA PHE A 26 2.26 7.01 2.40
C PHE A 26 2.43 7.87 1.15
N ALA A 27 1.53 8.82 0.85
CA ALA A 27 1.75 9.78 -0.23
C ALA A 27 2.64 10.98 0.20
N ASP A 28 3.00 11.07 1.46
CA ASP A 28 3.95 12.06 1.97
C ASP A 28 5.40 11.64 1.69
N ARG A 29 6.11 12.41 0.88
CA ARG A 29 7.51 12.13 0.53
C ARG A 29 8.45 12.13 1.74
N ASN A 30 8.09 12.81 2.82
CA ASN A 30 8.87 12.79 4.06
C ASN A 30 8.82 11.43 4.75
N ASN A 31 7.82 10.60 4.40
CA ASN A 31 7.64 9.24 4.92
C ASN A 31 8.15 8.16 3.94
N LYS A 32 8.96 8.54 2.94
CA LYS A 32 9.50 7.61 1.93
C LYS A 32 10.15 6.37 2.56
N ASP A 33 10.92 6.56 3.58
CA ASP A 33 11.61 5.50 4.30
C ASP A 33 10.68 4.59 5.12
N ILE A 34 9.53 5.13 5.58
CA ILE A 34 8.47 4.33 6.20
C ILE A 34 7.83 3.44 5.14
N LEU A 35 7.52 3.99 3.96
CA LEU A 35 6.99 3.21 2.83
C LEU A 35 7.95 2.08 2.44
N ILE A 36 9.24 2.39 2.24
CA ILE A 36 10.27 1.39 1.95
C ILE A 36 10.29 0.29 3.03
N GLY A 37 10.29 0.70 4.30
CA GLY A 37 10.30 -0.23 5.42
C GLY A 37 9.08 -1.15 5.43
N VAL A 38 7.89 -0.62 5.15
CA VAL A 38 6.65 -1.39 5.06
C VAL A 38 6.68 -2.34 3.87
N LEU A 39 7.03 -1.85 2.68
CA LEU A 39 7.10 -2.68 1.47
C LEU A 39 8.12 -3.80 1.62
N ASN A 40 9.27 -3.55 2.20
CA ASN A 40 10.31 -4.56 2.42
C ASN A 40 9.94 -5.65 3.45
N GLN A 41 8.87 -5.48 4.23
CA GLN A 41 8.30 -6.55 5.03
C GLN A 41 7.37 -7.49 4.23
N ILE A 42 6.94 -7.04 3.04
CA ILE A 42 5.95 -7.71 2.19
C ILE A 42 6.61 -8.27 0.93
N LEU A 43 7.51 -7.51 0.33
CA LEU A 43 8.16 -7.87 -0.94
C LEU A 43 9.04 -9.10 -0.80
N PRO A 44 9.09 -9.96 -1.84
CA PRO A 44 10.04 -11.05 -1.87
C PRO A 44 11.49 -10.51 -1.93
N PRO A 45 12.48 -11.30 -1.49
CA PRO A 45 13.88 -10.82 -1.34
C PRO A 45 14.48 -10.19 -2.60
N GLU A 46 14.11 -10.69 -3.78
CA GLU A 46 14.58 -10.19 -5.08
C GLU A 46 13.98 -8.84 -5.49
N ALA A 47 12.87 -8.44 -4.85
CA ALA A 47 12.21 -7.15 -5.08
C ALA A 47 12.47 -6.14 -3.96
N ARG A 48 13.47 -6.39 -3.13
CA ARG A 48 13.80 -5.52 -1.99
C ARG A 48 14.23 -4.14 -2.46
N ILE A 49 13.58 -3.11 -1.92
CA ILE A 49 13.83 -1.70 -2.24
C ILE A 49 14.95 -1.17 -1.33
N GLU A 50 16.03 -0.64 -1.90
CA GLU A 50 17.06 0.07 -1.15
C GLU A 50 16.72 1.55 -1.01
N ASP A 51 16.32 2.20 -2.10
CA ASP A 51 15.84 3.58 -2.12
C ASP A 51 14.85 3.80 -3.27
N ILE A 52 14.00 4.82 -3.15
CA ILE A 52 13.04 5.25 -4.17
C ILE A 52 13.55 6.54 -4.80
N LYS A 53 13.78 6.51 -6.12
CA LYS A 53 14.20 7.69 -6.89
C LYS A 53 13.03 8.53 -7.39
N GLU A 54 11.91 7.88 -7.74
CA GLU A 54 10.70 8.56 -8.17
C GLU A 54 9.52 8.23 -7.26
N TYR A 55 8.75 9.25 -6.94
CA TYR A 55 7.61 9.16 -6.04
C TYR A 55 6.48 10.03 -6.59
N SER A 56 5.41 9.44 -7.05
CA SER A 56 4.29 10.14 -7.63
C SER A 56 2.97 9.69 -7.03
N ASP A 57 2.16 10.66 -6.70
CA ASP A 57 0.79 10.46 -6.33
C ASP A 57 -0.15 10.43 -7.56
N ARG A 58 -1.41 10.24 -7.31
CA ARG A 58 -2.51 10.07 -8.25
C ARG A 58 -2.58 11.10 -9.39
N GLU A 59 -2.18 12.34 -9.14
CA GLU A 59 -2.47 13.45 -10.05
C GLU A 59 -1.40 13.62 -11.14
N GLN A 60 -0.22 13.05 -11.00
CA GLN A 60 0.93 13.36 -11.85
C GLN A 60 1.07 12.47 -13.08
N ARG A 61 0.45 11.29 -13.14
CA ARG A 61 0.51 10.41 -14.32
C ARG A 61 -0.74 10.55 -15.21
N ARG A 62 -0.76 11.60 -16.04
CA ARG A 62 -1.83 11.84 -17.01
C ARG A 62 -1.65 11.12 -18.36
N ASP A 63 -0.54 10.45 -18.58
CA ASP A 63 -0.06 10.06 -19.91
C ASP A 63 -0.12 8.56 -20.20
N VAL A 64 -1.18 7.87 -19.81
CA VAL A 64 -1.52 6.57 -20.42
C VAL A 64 -2.37 6.86 -21.67
N PRO A 65 -1.79 6.79 -22.90
CA PRO A 65 -2.56 7.01 -24.12
C PRO A 65 -3.58 5.88 -24.28
N TYR A 66 -4.84 6.23 -24.54
CA TYR A 66 -5.90 5.27 -24.89
C TYR A 66 -6.42 4.37 -23.77
N GLY A 67 -6.73 4.87 -22.58
CA GLY A 67 -7.32 4.06 -21.53
C GLY A 67 -8.36 4.80 -20.69
N LYS A 68 -9.09 4.04 -19.85
CA LYS A 68 -9.84 4.61 -18.74
C LYS A 68 -8.87 5.47 -17.91
N LYS A 69 -9.30 6.64 -17.45
CA LYS A 69 -8.51 7.43 -16.49
C LYS A 69 -8.13 6.51 -15.32
N THR A 70 -6.86 6.17 -15.25
CA THR A 70 -6.30 5.36 -14.19
C THR A 70 -5.98 6.26 -13.02
N VAL A 71 -6.56 5.97 -11.91
CA VAL A 71 -6.28 6.68 -10.68
C VAL A 71 -5.57 5.71 -9.76
N LEU A 72 -4.25 5.84 -9.64
CA LEU A 72 -3.41 5.05 -8.76
C LEU A 72 -3.18 5.80 -7.45
N ASP A 73 -3.15 5.09 -6.32
CA ASP A 73 -2.93 5.73 -5.03
C ASP A 73 -1.51 6.24 -4.91
N LEU A 74 -0.54 5.39 -5.25
CA LEU A 74 0.86 5.74 -5.20
C LEU A 74 1.65 4.93 -6.22
N VAL A 75 2.58 5.56 -6.90
CA VAL A 75 3.55 4.90 -7.80
C VAL A 75 4.95 5.31 -7.42
N CYS A 76 5.83 4.34 -7.23
CA CYS A 76 7.24 4.54 -6.92
C CYS A 76 8.12 3.83 -7.93
N VAL A 77 9.31 4.38 -8.19
CA VAL A 77 10.36 3.72 -8.96
C VAL A 77 11.63 3.67 -8.12
N ASP A 78 12.21 2.49 -7.98
CA ASP A 78 13.46 2.32 -7.24
C ASP A 78 14.71 2.62 -8.08
N HIS A 79 15.89 2.42 -7.51
CA HIS A 79 17.17 2.66 -8.21
C HIS A 79 17.46 1.67 -9.33
N ASP A 80 16.87 0.49 -9.30
CA ASP A 80 17.01 -0.55 -10.31
C ASP A 80 15.93 -0.45 -11.41
N ASP A 81 15.21 0.67 -11.46
CA ASP A 81 14.11 0.96 -12.40
C ASP A 81 12.85 0.09 -12.19
N ASN A 82 12.78 -0.69 -11.11
CA ASN A 82 11.55 -1.43 -10.79
C ASN A 82 10.44 -0.46 -10.40
N THR A 83 9.25 -0.68 -10.94
CA THR A 83 8.06 0.14 -10.64
C THR A 83 7.17 -0.56 -9.62
N PHE A 84 6.74 0.18 -8.59
CA PHE A 84 5.82 -0.29 -7.56
C PHE A 84 4.56 0.56 -7.58
N ILE A 85 3.41 -0.09 -7.81
CA ILE A 85 2.08 0.48 -7.61
C ILE A 85 1.64 0.05 -6.21
N VAL A 86 1.28 1.00 -5.36
CA VAL A 86 0.81 0.72 -4.01
C VAL A 86 -0.61 1.25 -3.87
N GLU A 87 -1.54 0.36 -3.54
CA GLU A 87 -2.98 0.64 -3.51
C GLU A 87 -3.57 0.27 -2.16
N MET A 88 -4.52 1.08 -1.68
CA MET A 88 -5.38 0.76 -0.54
C MET A 88 -6.81 0.56 -1.02
N GLN A 89 -7.36 -0.62 -0.76
CA GLN A 89 -8.75 -0.94 -1.10
C GLN A 89 -9.59 -1.09 0.18
N ALA A 90 -10.41 -0.08 0.44
CA ALA A 90 -11.26 -0.05 1.64
C ALA A 90 -12.45 -0.99 1.54
N SER A 91 -12.94 -1.28 0.33
CA SER A 91 -14.10 -2.13 0.04
C SER A 91 -13.82 -3.04 -1.14
N GLU A 92 -14.53 -4.17 -1.18
CA GLU A 92 -14.47 -5.12 -2.28
C GLU A 92 -14.95 -4.46 -3.58
N GLU A 93 -14.19 -4.65 -4.67
CA GLU A 93 -14.53 -4.21 -6.01
C GLU A 93 -14.50 -5.38 -6.98
N ASP A 94 -15.51 -5.44 -7.82
CA ASP A 94 -15.57 -6.42 -8.93
C ASP A 94 -14.35 -6.22 -9.87
N TYR A 95 -13.76 -7.32 -10.30
CA TYR A 95 -12.65 -7.33 -11.26
C TYR A 95 -11.39 -6.57 -10.77
N PHE A 96 -11.15 -6.55 -9.46
CA PHE A 96 -10.00 -5.85 -8.91
C PHE A 96 -8.67 -6.44 -9.38
N PHE A 97 -8.56 -7.77 -9.49
CA PHE A 97 -7.37 -8.44 -10.03
C PHE A 97 -7.08 -8.00 -11.47
N GLU A 98 -8.10 -8.00 -12.34
CA GLU A 98 -7.97 -7.54 -13.72
C GLU A 98 -7.56 -6.07 -13.80
N ARG A 99 -8.03 -5.25 -12.87
CA ARG A 99 -7.63 -3.84 -12.75
C ARG A 99 -6.15 -3.72 -12.39
N CYS A 100 -5.64 -4.50 -11.44
CA CYS A 100 -4.22 -4.53 -11.09
C CYS A 100 -3.34 -4.92 -12.29
N VAL A 101 -3.72 -5.97 -13.01
CA VAL A 101 -3.00 -6.42 -14.21
C VAL A 101 -3.04 -5.34 -15.31
N TYR A 102 -4.19 -4.70 -15.52
CA TYR A 102 -4.34 -3.62 -16.50
C TYR A 102 -3.42 -2.43 -16.18
N TYR A 103 -3.36 -2.01 -14.92
CA TYR A 103 -2.52 -0.90 -14.47
C TYR A 103 -1.02 -1.23 -14.63
N ALA A 104 -0.62 -2.41 -14.16
CA ALA A 104 0.76 -2.86 -14.31
C ALA A 104 1.18 -2.97 -15.78
N SER A 105 0.31 -3.51 -16.64
CA SER A 105 0.56 -3.62 -18.08
C SER A 105 0.71 -2.26 -18.74
N GLY A 106 -0.08 -1.27 -18.32
CA GLY A 106 0.03 0.10 -18.82
C GLY A 106 1.37 0.74 -18.49
N LEU A 107 1.84 0.62 -17.23
CA LEU A 107 3.15 1.14 -16.83
C LEU A 107 4.28 0.38 -17.50
N TYR A 108 4.19 -0.94 -17.57
CA TYR A 108 5.18 -1.78 -18.27
C TYR A 108 5.30 -1.43 -19.75
N HIS A 109 4.19 -1.11 -20.43
CA HIS A 109 4.20 -0.66 -21.82
C HIS A 109 4.91 0.69 -22.01
N LEU A 110 4.77 1.59 -21.05
CA LEU A 110 5.35 2.94 -21.12
C LEU A 110 6.85 3.00 -20.84
N GLU A 111 7.47 1.91 -20.41
CA GLU A 111 8.92 1.86 -20.16
C GLU A 111 9.75 1.92 -21.44
N LEU A 112 9.20 1.50 -22.58
CA LEU A 112 9.93 1.49 -23.84
C LEU A 112 9.38 2.52 -24.82
N SER A 113 10.29 3.23 -25.45
CA SER A 113 10.02 4.08 -26.61
C SER A 113 10.11 3.27 -27.92
N ASP A 114 9.57 3.85 -29.00
CA ASP A 114 9.63 3.22 -30.31
C ASP A 114 11.07 2.89 -30.74
N GLY A 115 11.30 1.62 -31.08
CA GLY A 115 12.61 1.12 -31.53
C GLY A 115 13.53 0.62 -30.42
N GLU A 116 13.18 0.75 -29.17
CA GLU A 116 13.93 0.18 -28.04
C GLU A 116 13.78 -1.34 -27.95
N ARG A 117 14.74 -1.99 -27.30
CA ARG A 117 14.75 -3.44 -27.16
C ARG A 117 14.03 -3.85 -25.86
N TYR A 118 13.23 -4.90 -25.89
CA TYR A 118 12.54 -5.48 -24.72
C TYR A 118 13.46 -5.86 -23.54
N LYS A 119 14.78 -5.95 -23.78
CA LYS A 119 15.76 -6.21 -22.71
C LYS A 119 15.83 -5.08 -21.67
N GLY A 120 15.39 -3.88 -22.01
CA GLY A 120 15.35 -2.73 -21.10
C GLY A 120 14.07 -2.65 -20.23
N LEU A 121 13.19 -3.65 -20.28
CA LEU A 121 11.99 -3.68 -19.46
C LEU A 121 12.31 -4.12 -18.03
N HIS A 122 11.80 -3.37 -17.07
CA HIS A 122 11.96 -3.65 -15.64
C HIS A 122 10.66 -4.19 -15.04
N PRO A 123 10.72 -4.93 -13.95
CA PRO A 123 9.54 -5.44 -13.26
C PRO A 123 8.57 -4.36 -12.77
N VAL A 124 7.28 -4.66 -12.83
CA VAL A 124 6.21 -3.88 -12.22
C VAL A 124 5.54 -4.70 -11.13
N TYR A 125 5.59 -4.21 -9.91
CA TYR A 125 4.95 -4.82 -8.74
C TYR A 125 3.71 -4.03 -8.35
N VAL A 126 2.57 -4.69 -8.22
CA VAL A 126 1.36 -4.11 -7.64
C VAL A 126 1.21 -4.66 -6.23
N VAL A 127 1.30 -3.80 -5.24
CA VAL A 127 1.08 -4.17 -3.84
C VAL A 127 -0.23 -3.53 -3.38
N SER A 128 -1.23 -4.36 -3.14
CA SER A 128 -2.56 -3.89 -2.75
C SER A 128 -2.91 -4.34 -1.34
N PHE A 129 -3.16 -3.37 -0.46
CA PHE A 129 -3.67 -3.58 0.89
C PHE A 129 -5.19 -3.67 0.83
N LEU A 130 -5.75 -4.85 1.12
CA LEU A 130 -7.16 -5.13 1.02
C LEU A 130 -7.81 -5.13 2.41
N ASN A 131 -8.82 -4.30 2.62
CA ASN A 131 -9.63 -4.31 3.84
C ASN A 131 -10.81 -5.30 3.74
N TYR A 132 -10.63 -6.34 2.94
CA TYR A 132 -11.54 -7.47 2.74
C TYR A 132 -10.73 -8.71 2.38
N SER A 133 -11.36 -9.89 2.39
CA SER A 133 -10.74 -11.13 1.91
C SER A 133 -11.18 -11.41 0.48
N LEU A 134 -10.21 -11.84 -0.34
CA LEU A 134 -10.51 -12.42 -1.64
C LEU A 134 -11.22 -13.75 -1.41
N ARG A 135 -12.46 -13.87 -1.89
CA ARG A 135 -13.22 -15.11 -1.78
C ARG A 135 -12.79 -16.05 -2.90
N HIS A 136 -12.29 -17.21 -2.53
CA HIS A 136 -12.13 -18.32 -3.46
C HIS A 136 -13.26 -19.32 -3.21
N ASP A 137 -13.79 -19.90 -4.26
CA ASP A 137 -14.86 -20.92 -4.17
C ASP A 137 -14.40 -22.21 -3.48
N ASP A 138 -13.10 -22.43 -3.40
CA ASP A 138 -12.48 -23.59 -2.74
C ASP A 138 -11.75 -23.17 -1.46
N GLU A 139 -12.44 -23.34 -0.33
CA GLU A 139 -11.90 -23.03 1.01
C GLU A 139 -10.62 -23.85 1.35
N SER A 140 -10.38 -24.98 0.67
CA SER A 140 -9.18 -25.80 0.90
C SER A 140 -7.90 -25.15 0.39
N LEU A 141 -8.02 -24.12 -0.46
CA LEU A 141 -6.88 -23.34 -0.96
C LEU A 141 -6.49 -22.18 -0.02
N TRP A 142 -7.26 -21.96 1.04
CA TRP A 142 -6.99 -20.89 2.00
C TRP A 142 -6.08 -21.35 3.11
N ASP A 143 -4.95 -20.72 3.19
CA ASP A 143 -4.12 -20.76 4.36
C ASP A 143 -4.32 -19.47 5.14
N THR A 144 -5.14 -19.53 6.20
CA THR A 144 -5.46 -18.38 7.05
C THR A 144 -4.24 -17.84 7.80
N ASP A 145 -3.14 -18.59 7.85
CA ASP A 145 -1.88 -18.14 8.43
C ASP A 145 -1.09 -17.26 7.45
N HIS A 146 -1.44 -17.26 6.15
CA HIS A 146 -0.78 -16.50 5.10
C HIS A 146 -1.74 -15.50 4.46
N PHE A 147 -1.83 -14.32 5.05
CA PHE A 147 -2.67 -13.24 4.54
C PHE A 147 -2.01 -12.41 3.42
N ILE A 148 -0.84 -12.82 2.92
CA ILE A 148 -0.15 -12.24 1.77
C ILE A 148 -0.06 -13.28 0.67
N SER A 149 -0.57 -12.94 -0.51
CA SER A 149 -0.50 -13.79 -1.69
C SER A 149 0.30 -13.14 -2.81
N TYR A 150 1.08 -13.95 -3.55
CA TYR A 150 1.97 -13.52 -4.62
C TYR A 150 1.54 -14.13 -5.94
N TRP A 151 1.20 -13.30 -6.91
CA TRP A 151 0.68 -13.69 -8.21
C TRP A 151 1.63 -13.27 -9.32
N HIS A 152 2.03 -14.24 -10.17
CA HIS A 152 2.93 -14.01 -11.31
C HIS A 152 2.67 -15.02 -12.43
N PHE A 153 3.23 -14.74 -13.61
CA PHE A 153 3.10 -15.62 -14.76
C PHE A 153 3.88 -16.91 -14.57
N THR A 154 3.17 -18.04 -14.61
CA THR A 154 3.72 -19.36 -14.34
C THR A 154 3.42 -20.32 -15.48
N GLU A 155 4.38 -21.13 -15.89
CA GLU A 155 4.12 -22.25 -16.80
C GLU A 155 3.28 -23.30 -16.09
N LYS A 156 2.06 -23.56 -16.63
CA LYS A 156 1.01 -24.33 -15.94
C LYS A 156 1.40 -25.75 -15.54
N ARG A 157 2.25 -26.42 -16.32
CA ARG A 157 2.61 -27.84 -16.10
C ARG A 157 3.76 -28.00 -15.11
N THR A 158 4.74 -27.12 -15.18
CA THR A 158 5.99 -27.24 -14.42
C THR A 158 6.02 -26.37 -13.18
N GLY A 159 5.13 -25.37 -13.06
CA GLY A 159 5.17 -24.37 -12.02
C GLY A 159 6.32 -23.38 -12.14
N ILE A 160 7.06 -23.41 -13.26
CA ILE A 160 8.18 -22.49 -13.46
C ILE A 160 7.64 -21.07 -13.68
N VAL A 161 8.09 -20.14 -12.87
CA VAL A 161 7.84 -18.70 -13.06
C VAL A 161 8.58 -18.23 -14.29
N ALA A 162 7.87 -17.66 -15.26
CA ALA A 162 8.45 -17.30 -16.57
C ALA A 162 9.50 -16.20 -16.43
N ASN A 163 9.14 -15.11 -15.87
CA ASN A 163 9.99 -14.06 -15.32
C ASN A 163 9.11 -13.16 -14.44
N GLN A 164 9.74 -12.27 -13.69
CA GLN A 164 9.03 -11.38 -12.76
C GLN A 164 8.68 -10.04 -13.42
N THR A 165 8.11 -10.06 -14.62
CA THR A 165 7.77 -8.85 -15.37
C THR A 165 6.64 -8.06 -14.72
N ILE A 166 5.56 -8.76 -14.36
CA ILE A 166 4.43 -8.21 -13.60
C ILE A 166 4.14 -9.16 -12.46
N SER A 167 4.14 -8.63 -11.26
CA SER A 167 3.77 -9.35 -10.03
C SER A 167 2.67 -8.59 -9.32
N VAL A 168 1.62 -9.29 -8.89
CA VAL A 168 0.56 -8.73 -8.05
C VAL A 168 0.67 -9.35 -6.67
N ILE A 169 0.68 -8.52 -5.64
CA ILE A 169 0.80 -8.93 -4.25
C ILE A 169 -0.41 -8.40 -3.51
N PHE A 170 -1.23 -9.28 -3.01
CA PHE A 170 -2.37 -8.92 -2.18
C PHE A 170 -2.05 -9.14 -0.71
N VAL A 171 -2.37 -8.13 0.09
CA VAL A 171 -2.26 -8.13 1.54
C VAL A 171 -3.67 -8.07 2.10
N GLU A 172 -4.23 -9.22 2.43
CA GLU A 172 -5.61 -9.37 2.93
C GLU A 172 -5.66 -9.06 4.42
N MET A 173 -5.67 -7.77 4.76
CA MET A 173 -5.49 -7.30 6.14
C MET A 173 -6.51 -7.88 7.13
N THR A 174 -7.73 -8.19 6.68
CA THR A 174 -8.77 -8.77 7.53
C THR A 174 -8.44 -10.18 8.04
N LEU A 175 -7.49 -10.87 7.41
CA LEU A 175 -7.01 -12.17 7.87
C LEU A 175 -5.90 -12.06 8.94
N PHE A 176 -5.35 -10.86 9.15
CA PHE A 176 -4.44 -10.63 10.26
C PHE A 176 -5.24 -10.47 11.56
N THR A 177 -5.30 -11.51 12.37
CA THR A 177 -6.13 -11.59 13.59
C THR A 177 -5.32 -11.60 14.89
N LYS A 178 -3.99 -11.44 14.82
CA LYS A 178 -3.14 -11.45 16.00
C LYS A 178 -3.51 -10.36 17.01
N THR A 179 -3.61 -10.76 18.26
CA THR A 179 -3.71 -9.83 19.39
C THR A 179 -2.39 -9.12 19.63
N LEU A 180 -2.38 -8.11 20.48
CA LEU A 180 -1.17 -7.39 20.83
C LEU A 180 -0.10 -8.30 21.45
N GLU A 181 -0.52 -9.22 22.30
CA GLU A 181 0.36 -10.16 23.02
C GLU A 181 1.01 -11.17 22.06
N GLU A 182 0.36 -11.46 20.92
CA GLU A 182 0.85 -12.35 19.89
C GLU A 182 1.77 -11.66 18.88
N CYS A 183 1.82 -10.32 18.88
CA CYS A 183 2.67 -9.53 18.00
C CYS A 183 4.12 -9.49 18.50
N VAL A 184 4.91 -10.48 18.11
CA VAL A 184 6.31 -10.64 18.56
C VAL A 184 7.29 -9.99 17.59
N THR A 185 7.10 -10.19 16.28
CA THR A 185 8.00 -9.71 15.23
C THR A 185 7.72 -8.25 14.87
N GLU A 186 8.68 -7.60 14.21
CA GLU A 186 8.47 -6.24 13.65
C GLU A 186 7.35 -6.23 12.60
N PHE A 187 7.25 -7.31 11.82
CA PHE A 187 6.18 -7.56 10.87
C PHE A 187 4.81 -7.58 11.56
N ASP A 188 4.64 -8.37 12.63
CA ASP A 188 3.38 -8.44 13.37
C ASP A 188 2.99 -7.06 13.93
N LYS A 189 3.94 -6.35 14.52
CA LYS A 189 3.72 -5.02 15.11
C LYS A 189 3.29 -3.99 14.08
N MET A 190 3.92 -4.00 12.92
CA MET A 190 3.56 -3.16 11.79
C MET A 190 2.11 -3.40 11.35
N PHE A 191 1.72 -4.66 11.15
CA PHE A 191 0.35 -4.99 10.75
C PHE A 191 -0.68 -4.71 11.85
N TYR A 192 -0.31 -4.89 13.12
CA TYR A 192 -1.15 -4.46 14.23
C TYR A 192 -1.47 -2.95 14.18
N ILE A 193 -0.47 -2.13 13.84
CA ILE A 193 -0.67 -0.68 13.66
C ILE A 193 -1.59 -0.41 12.46
N PHE A 194 -1.41 -1.09 11.33
CA PHE A 194 -2.31 -0.97 10.19
C PHE A 194 -3.76 -1.23 10.58
N MET A 195 -4.00 -2.29 11.34
CA MET A 195 -5.35 -2.68 11.76
C MET A 195 -5.98 -1.76 12.79
N ASN A 196 -5.19 -1.13 13.65
CA ASN A 196 -5.69 -0.52 14.89
C ASN A 196 -5.39 0.98 15.02
N SER A 197 -4.59 1.59 14.14
CA SER A 197 -4.14 3.00 14.27
C SER A 197 -5.28 3.99 14.47
N GLY A 198 -6.40 3.85 13.76
CA GLY A 198 -7.55 4.73 13.89
C GLY A 198 -8.23 4.73 15.27
N GLY A 199 -7.94 3.75 16.10
CA GLY A 199 -8.43 3.64 17.49
C GLY A 199 -7.42 4.11 18.54
N PHE A 200 -6.23 4.52 18.16
CA PHE A 200 -5.22 4.96 19.10
C PHE A 200 -5.56 6.35 19.67
N LEU A 201 -5.44 6.50 21.00
CA LEU A 201 -5.53 7.78 21.68
C LEU A 201 -4.15 8.37 21.98
N LYS A 202 -3.14 7.52 22.03
CA LYS A 202 -1.71 7.81 22.15
C LYS A 202 -0.93 6.63 21.56
N ILE A 203 0.34 6.83 21.23
CA ILE A 203 1.20 5.72 20.84
C ILE A 203 1.25 4.71 21.99
N PRO A 204 0.93 3.43 21.75
CA PRO A 204 1.02 2.41 22.79
C PRO A 204 2.46 2.25 23.32
N GLU A 205 2.61 2.07 24.63
CA GLU A 205 3.94 2.00 25.27
C GLU A 205 4.87 0.92 24.70
N TRP A 206 4.30 -0.19 24.23
CA TRP A 206 5.08 -1.26 23.61
C TRP A 206 5.70 -0.83 22.27
N ILE A 207 5.02 0.05 21.51
CA ILE A 207 5.58 0.66 20.27
C ILE A 207 6.71 1.61 20.64
N GLU A 208 6.52 2.46 21.65
CA GLU A 208 7.55 3.41 22.10
C GLU A 208 8.85 2.71 22.50
N LYS A 209 8.75 1.52 23.13
CA LYS A 209 9.90 0.73 23.61
C LYS A 209 10.61 -0.06 22.52
N THR A 210 9.98 -0.28 21.35
CA THR A 210 10.52 -1.23 20.36
C THR A 210 11.45 -0.57 19.33
N GLY A 211 11.23 0.70 18.97
CA GLY A 211 11.94 1.31 17.84
C GLY A 211 11.50 0.71 16.49
N GLY A 212 12.35 0.82 15.46
CA GLY A 212 12.10 0.20 14.16
C GLY A 212 11.03 0.89 13.30
N ILE A 213 10.55 0.15 12.26
CA ILE A 213 9.57 0.69 11.31
C ILE A 213 8.18 0.84 11.92
N SER A 214 7.78 -0.06 12.83
CA SER A 214 6.49 0.01 13.49
C SER A 214 6.34 1.29 14.32
N ARG A 215 7.38 1.71 15.04
CA ARG A 215 7.36 2.97 15.77
C ARG A 215 7.22 4.17 14.85
N ARG A 216 8.00 4.23 13.79
CA ARG A 216 7.96 5.34 12.82
C ARG A 216 6.62 5.41 12.10
N LEU A 217 6.03 4.26 11.77
CA LEU A 217 4.70 4.18 11.19
C LEU A 217 3.63 4.73 12.16
N ALA A 218 3.69 4.37 13.44
CA ALA A 218 2.77 4.88 14.44
C ALA A 218 2.91 6.41 14.63
N GLU A 219 4.14 6.92 14.69
CA GLU A 219 4.43 8.37 14.76
C GLU A 219 3.88 9.11 13.52
N ALA A 220 4.03 8.54 12.33
CA ALA A 220 3.51 9.11 11.09
C ALA A 220 1.98 9.12 11.00
N CYS A 221 1.29 8.28 11.78
CA CYS A 221 -0.16 8.27 11.90
C CYS A 221 -0.70 9.37 12.86
N GLU A 222 0.15 10.01 13.64
CA GLU A 222 -0.29 11.00 14.63
C GLU A 222 -0.67 12.32 13.96
N VAL A 223 -1.96 12.68 14.00
CA VAL A 223 -2.51 13.89 13.34
C VAL A 223 -1.93 15.19 13.94
N ALA A 224 -1.54 15.14 15.22
CA ALA A 224 -0.93 16.29 15.88
C ALA A 224 0.46 16.64 15.31
N ALA A 225 1.16 15.66 14.71
CA ALA A 225 2.45 15.85 14.06
C ALA A 225 2.34 16.43 12.64
N PHE A 226 1.14 16.51 12.07
CA PHE A 226 0.92 17.08 10.74
C PHE A 226 1.17 18.58 10.76
N ASP A 227 1.85 19.10 9.73
CA ASP A 227 1.89 20.53 9.49
C ASP A 227 0.49 21.08 9.12
N LYS A 228 0.38 22.39 9.03
CA LYS A 228 -0.92 23.05 8.80
C LYS A 228 -1.54 22.67 7.46
N GLU A 229 -0.73 22.53 6.40
CA GLU A 229 -1.19 22.23 5.05
C GLU A 229 -1.69 20.79 4.96
N LYS A 230 -0.88 19.85 5.43
CA LYS A 230 -1.22 18.42 5.51
C LYS A 230 -2.46 18.19 6.35
N LYS A 231 -2.58 18.86 7.51
CA LYS A 231 -3.74 18.75 8.37
C LYS A 231 -5.00 19.24 7.69
N LEU A 232 -4.94 20.40 7.02
CA LEU A 232 -6.07 20.96 6.27
C LEU A 232 -6.49 20.03 5.13
N LYS A 233 -5.54 19.52 4.36
CA LYS A 233 -5.80 18.55 3.29
C LYS A 233 -6.49 17.29 3.86
N TYR A 234 -5.96 16.71 4.92
CA TYR A 234 -6.55 15.55 5.58
C TYR A 234 -7.98 15.81 6.08
N GLU A 235 -8.24 17.00 6.67
CA GLU A 235 -9.59 17.42 7.10
C GLU A 235 -10.58 17.48 5.92
N ILE A 236 -10.16 18.06 4.80
CA ILE A 236 -10.99 18.19 3.59
C ILE A 236 -11.28 16.81 2.99
N ASP A 237 -10.24 15.98 2.82
CA ASP A 237 -10.37 14.66 2.24
C ASP A 237 -11.27 13.76 3.10
N LYS A 238 -11.15 13.85 4.43
CA LYS A 238 -11.99 13.13 5.38
C LYS A 238 -13.47 13.55 5.37
N MET A 239 -13.76 14.79 5.02
CA MET A 239 -15.16 15.25 4.85
C MET A 239 -15.79 14.74 3.54
N ASN A 240 -14.96 14.37 2.56
CA ASN A 240 -15.40 13.89 1.24
C ASN A 240 -15.44 12.36 1.13
N GLU A 241 -14.90 11.63 2.10
CA GLU A 241 -14.94 10.16 2.22
C GLU A 241 -16.32 9.70 2.75
#